data_ac8df6bfe47b0663753983efee48fafa
#
_entry.id   ac8df6bfe47b0663753983efee48fafa
#
_cell.length_a   1.000
_cell.length_b   1.000
_cell.length_c   1.000
_cell.angle_alpha   90.00
_cell.angle_beta   90.00
_cell.angle_gamma   90.00
#
_symmetry.space_group_name_H-M   'P 1'
#
loop_
_entity.id
_entity.type
_entity.pdbx_description
1 polymer ?
#
loop_
_entity_poly.entity_id
_entity_poly.type
_entity_poly.pdbx_seq_one_letter_code
_entity_poly.pdbx_strand_id
1 'polypeptide(L)'
;MKKNIPLFVLLCSFMTTAALLAQVQQAVYQDEDTPPESFTILLKDEWAYLNDAVTQLKNETEKKGEFEKTIEFQTRVARSRDFLQNKLNTHLKDTKLDRRVFGLWFKAALIAYNADSEIYSVKCPTIIEAPYSIPAVDCLIPSNPYVYLADSIRGGYRTSSIFMKFNPDFEWKVGRNEAQSAKGNESNLFFKIHFVVNLMQEGSTIHGQLKIIPKDIALINKSNNYVFWKTEIK
;
A
#
# COMPACT_ATOMS: atom_id res chain seq x y z
N MET A 1 -66.22 29.34 13.47
CA MET A 1 -65.67 28.29 12.58
C MET A 1 -64.15 28.34 12.63
N LYS A 2 -63.48 27.47 13.41
CA LYS A 2 -62.02 27.35 13.50
C LYS A 2 -61.56 26.36 12.44
N LYS A 3 -60.76 26.79 11.46
CA LYS A 3 -60.13 25.92 10.45
C LYS A 3 -58.91 25.28 11.07
N ASN A 4 -58.95 23.97 11.27
CA ASN A 4 -57.82 23.14 11.60
C ASN A 4 -56.96 22.94 10.31
N ILE A 5 -55.73 23.46 10.30
CA ILE A 5 -54.72 23.17 9.30
C ILE A 5 -54.03 21.87 9.77
N PRO A 6 -53.96 20.84 8.92
CA PRO A 6 -53.36 19.57 9.34
C PRO A 6 -51.83 19.72 9.46
N LEU A 7 -51.35 19.39 10.66
CA LEU A 7 -49.92 19.35 11.05
C LEU A 7 -49.09 18.25 10.38
N PHE A 8 -49.54 17.71 9.25
CA PHE A 8 -48.96 16.50 8.65
C PHE A 8 -47.97 16.80 7.49
N VAL A 9 -47.82 18.06 7.08
CA VAL A 9 -46.98 18.40 5.91
C VAL A 9 -45.54 18.80 6.31
N LEU A 10 -45.26 19.01 7.60
CA LEU A 10 -43.95 19.51 8.03
C LEU A 10 -42.95 18.39 8.44
N LEU A 11 -43.37 17.12 8.48
CA LEU A 11 -42.51 16.02 8.92
C LEU A 11 -41.78 15.28 7.77
N CYS A 12 -42.20 15.50 6.51
CA CYS A 12 -41.57 14.81 5.37
C CYS A 12 -40.37 15.54 4.76
N SER A 13 -40.11 16.80 5.14
CA SER A 13 -39.01 17.59 4.54
C SER A 13 -37.65 17.42 5.24
N PHE A 14 -37.60 16.80 6.43
CA PHE A 14 -36.35 16.62 7.17
C PHE A 14 -35.66 15.28 6.98
N MET A 15 -36.31 14.29 6.33
CA MET A 15 -35.70 12.97 6.10
C MET A 15 -34.96 12.83 4.78
N THR A 16 -35.08 13.77 3.84
CA THR A 16 -34.41 13.67 2.53
C THR A 16 -33.03 14.32 2.47
N THR A 17 -32.67 15.14 3.45
CA THR A 17 -31.34 15.78 3.48
C THR A 17 -30.27 14.96 4.19
N ALA A 18 -30.63 14.00 5.05
CA ALA A 18 -29.66 13.14 5.73
C ALA A 18 -29.13 11.99 4.85
N ALA A 19 -29.85 11.61 3.81
CA ALA A 19 -29.45 10.49 2.93
C ALA A 19 -28.47 10.91 1.81
N LEU A 20 -28.30 12.21 1.55
CA LEU A 20 -27.39 12.70 0.50
C LEU A 20 -25.95 12.98 0.99
N LEU A 21 -25.69 12.92 2.29
CA LEU A 21 -24.34 13.16 2.86
C LEU A 21 -23.52 11.88 3.07
N ALA A 22 -24.06 10.71 2.76
CA ALA A 22 -23.43 9.43 3.10
C ALA A 22 -22.72 8.72 1.94
N GLN A 23 -22.56 9.32 0.77
CA GLN A 23 -21.85 8.67 -0.36
C GLN A 23 -21.05 9.64 -1.21
N VAL A 24 -20.12 10.36 -0.60
CA VAL A 24 -18.89 10.65 -1.31
C VAL A 24 -17.89 9.56 -0.92
N GLN A 25 -18.11 8.35 -1.39
CA GLN A 25 -17.00 7.41 -1.58
C GLN A 25 -16.04 8.09 -2.54
N GLN A 26 -14.95 8.63 -1.99
CA GLN A 26 -13.85 9.16 -2.81
C GLN A 26 -13.45 8.06 -3.78
N ALA A 27 -13.60 8.32 -5.08
CA ALA A 27 -13.20 7.39 -6.11
C ALA A 27 -11.71 7.09 -5.91
N VAL A 28 -11.40 5.84 -5.54
CA VAL A 28 -10.02 5.38 -5.42
C VAL A 28 -9.52 5.22 -6.85
N TYR A 29 -8.48 5.98 -7.20
CA TYR A 29 -7.79 5.77 -8.48
C TYR A 29 -7.07 4.44 -8.43
N GLN A 30 -7.25 3.63 -9.46
CA GLN A 30 -6.60 2.33 -9.59
C GLN A 30 -5.71 2.38 -10.84
N ASP A 31 -4.39 2.28 -10.64
CA ASP A 31 -3.42 2.11 -11.73
C ASP A 31 -3.29 0.61 -12.01
N GLU A 32 -4.01 0.10 -13.01
CA GLU A 32 -4.08 -1.34 -13.23
C GLU A 32 -2.79 -1.96 -13.77
N ASP A 33 -2.02 -1.25 -14.57
CA ASP A 33 -0.85 -1.79 -15.26
C ASP A 33 0.41 -0.97 -14.99
N THR A 34 0.71 -0.76 -13.69
CA THR A 34 1.93 -0.03 -13.29
C THR A 34 3.17 -0.90 -13.54
N PRO A 35 4.07 -0.51 -14.44
CA PRO A 35 5.33 -1.23 -14.62
C PRO A 35 6.16 -1.22 -13.34
N PRO A 36 6.87 -2.32 -12.99
CA PRO A 36 7.72 -2.38 -11.79
C PRO A 36 8.77 -1.26 -11.73
N GLU A 37 9.32 -0.88 -12.89
CA GLU A 37 10.30 0.20 -13.01
C GLU A 37 9.68 1.56 -12.64
N SER A 38 8.47 1.84 -13.12
CA SER A 38 7.74 3.07 -12.80
C SER A 38 7.38 3.14 -11.32
N PHE A 39 6.98 2.00 -10.73
CA PHE A 39 6.73 1.91 -9.29
C PHE A 39 8.01 2.12 -8.47
N THR A 40 9.13 1.58 -8.93
CA THR A 40 10.45 1.78 -8.31
C THR A 40 10.88 3.25 -8.34
N ILE A 41 10.66 3.96 -9.45
CA ILE A 41 10.94 5.41 -9.57
C ILE A 41 10.05 6.18 -8.60
N LEU A 42 8.75 5.88 -8.54
CA LEU A 42 7.83 6.50 -7.59
C LEU A 42 8.32 6.35 -6.15
N LEU A 43 8.67 5.13 -5.72
CA LEU A 43 9.15 4.89 -4.35
C LEU A 43 10.42 5.71 -4.03
N LYS A 44 11.31 5.86 -5.02
CA LYS A 44 12.52 6.67 -4.88
C LYS A 44 12.21 8.15 -4.71
N ASP A 45 11.30 8.68 -5.50
CA ASP A 45 10.92 10.09 -5.46
C ASP A 45 10.20 10.41 -4.15
N GLU A 46 9.30 9.54 -3.71
CA GLU A 46 8.59 9.69 -2.45
C GLU A 46 9.52 9.60 -1.24
N TRP A 47 10.49 8.69 -1.29
CA TRP A 47 11.51 8.63 -0.24
C TRP A 47 12.41 9.87 -0.22
N ALA A 48 12.81 10.39 -1.38
CA ALA A 48 13.60 11.62 -1.45
C ALA A 48 12.85 12.79 -0.82
N TYR A 49 11.57 12.97 -1.14
CA TYR A 49 10.73 13.98 -0.51
C TYR A 49 10.65 13.80 1.02
N LEU A 50 10.40 12.56 1.47
CA LEU A 50 10.34 12.22 2.90
C LEU A 50 11.64 12.56 3.62
N ASN A 51 12.78 12.15 3.05
CA ASN A 51 14.12 12.38 3.60
C ASN A 51 14.43 13.87 3.72
N ASP A 52 14.10 14.67 2.72
CA ASP A 52 14.29 16.13 2.76
C ASP A 52 13.43 16.77 3.84
N ALA A 53 12.16 16.39 3.93
CA ALA A 53 11.24 16.90 4.95
C ALA A 53 11.73 16.57 6.38
N VAL A 54 12.21 15.35 6.60
CA VAL A 54 12.76 14.88 7.87
C VAL A 54 14.06 15.62 8.21
N THR A 55 14.97 15.76 7.23
CA THR A 55 16.29 16.39 7.43
C THR A 55 16.16 17.85 7.83
N GLN A 56 15.25 18.60 7.18
CA GLN A 56 14.96 19.99 7.55
C GLN A 56 14.57 20.13 9.03
N LEU A 57 13.65 19.29 9.50
CA LEU A 57 13.15 19.35 10.87
C LEU A 57 14.13 18.78 11.90
N LYS A 58 14.93 17.78 11.55
CA LYS A 58 15.99 17.27 12.42
C LYS A 58 17.00 18.33 12.76
N ASN A 59 17.46 19.11 11.78
CA ASN A 59 18.42 20.19 11.99
C ASN A 59 17.92 21.23 13.01
N GLU A 60 16.60 21.45 13.06
CA GLU A 60 15.99 22.39 14.00
C GLU A 60 15.74 21.81 15.40
N THR A 61 15.66 20.48 15.52
CA THR A 61 15.17 19.80 16.74
C THR A 61 16.17 18.83 17.37
N GLU A 62 17.36 18.62 16.76
CA GLU A 62 18.30 17.57 17.18
C GLU A 62 18.84 17.81 18.59
N LYS A 63 19.08 19.05 18.98
CA LYS A 63 19.68 19.38 20.26
C LYS A 63 18.82 20.33 21.06
N LYS A 64 18.74 20.05 22.36
CA LYS A 64 18.18 20.99 23.33
C LYS A 64 19.08 22.23 23.43
N GLY A 65 18.48 23.42 23.36
CA GLY A 65 19.21 24.67 23.57
C GLY A 65 19.81 24.80 24.97
N GLU A 66 20.91 25.50 25.09
CA GLU A 66 21.63 25.67 26.38
C GLU A 66 20.72 26.18 27.49
N PHE A 67 19.83 27.15 27.19
CA PHE A 67 18.90 27.76 28.15
C PHE A 67 17.47 27.18 28.04
N GLU A 68 17.23 26.19 27.16
CA GLU A 68 15.92 25.59 26.97
C GLU A 68 15.60 24.59 28.06
N LYS A 69 14.42 24.68 28.69
CA LYS A 69 13.96 23.69 29.66
C LYS A 69 13.61 22.38 28.94
N THR A 70 13.75 21.25 29.64
CA THR A 70 13.44 19.93 29.05
C THR A 70 12.01 19.85 28.53
N ILE A 71 11.05 20.45 29.23
CA ILE A 71 9.65 20.47 28.80
C ILE A 71 9.44 21.33 27.55
N GLU A 72 10.18 22.42 27.40
CA GLU A 72 10.14 23.28 26.22
C GLU A 72 10.70 22.55 25.01
N PHE A 73 11.83 21.85 25.18
CA PHE A 73 12.41 21.00 24.15
C PHE A 73 11.45 19.89 23.70
N GLN A 74 10.87 19.15 24.65
CA GLN A 74 9.89 18.09 24.34
C GLN A 74 8.67 18.65 23.59
N THR A 75 8.19 19.82 24.00
CA THR A 75 7.07 20.50 23.32
C THR A 75 7.45 20.91 21.90
N ARG A 76 8.67 21.43 21.69
CA ARG A 76 9.17 21.78 20.36
C ARG A 76 9.28 20.56 19.45
N VAL A 77 9.85 19.46 19.95
CA VAL A 77 9.93 18.19 19.20
C VAL A 77 8.52 17.65 18.83
N ALA A 78 7.58 17.71 19.77
CA ALA A 78 6.19 17.28 19.51
C ALA A 78 5.53 18.09 18.40
N ARG A 79 5.63 19.43 18.46
CA ARG A 79 5.11 20.33 17.41
C ARG A 79 5.74 20.06 16.04
N SER A 80 7.05 19.79 16.01
CA SER A 80 7.75 19.49 14.76
C SER A 80 7.31 18.16 14.16
N ARG A 81 6.98 17.16 14.98
CA ARG A 81 6.38 15.89 14.49
C ARG A 81 5.01 16.11 13.87
N ASP A 82 4.14 16.88 14.55
CA ASP A 82 2.81 17.20 14.04
C ASP A 82 2.90 18.01 12.74
N PHE A 83 3.84 18.93 12.66
CA PHE A 83 4.12 19.68 11.44
C PHE A 83 4.61 18.75 10.30
N LEU A 84 5.53 17.82 10.58
CA LEU A 84 5.97 16.81 9.61
C LEU A 84 4.79 15.99 9.11
N GLN A 85 3.97 15.43 10.00
CA GLN A 85 2.81 14.64 9.60
C GLN A 85 1.85 15.44 8.71
N ASN A 86 1.57 16.70 9.05
CA ASN A 86 0.72 17.56 8.24
C ASN A 86 1.33 17.85 6.86
N LYS A 87 2.65 18.09 6.78
CA LYS A 87 3.38 18.29 5.53
C LYS A 87 3.29 17.05 4.64
N LEU A 88 3.48 15.85 5.22
CA LEU A 88 3.35 14.58 4.49
C LEU A 88 1.92 14.33 4.00
N ASN A 89 0.91 14.59 4.84
CA ASN A 89 -0.49 14.46 4.45
C ASN A 89 -0.88 15.41 3.30
N THR A 90 -0.35 16.63 3.31
CA THR A 90 -0.56 17.59 2.23
C THR A 90 0.07 17.08 0.94
N HIS A 91 1.32 16.63 0.98
CA HIS A 91 2.00 16.05 -0.17
C HIS A 91 1.25 14.86 -0.78
N LEU A 92 0.78 13.91 0.07
CA LEU A 92 -0.02 12.76 -0.39
C LEU A 92 -1.30 13.20 -1.11
N LYS A 93 -1.97 14.27 -0.65
CA LYS A 93 -3.15 14.83 -1.32
C LYS A 93 -2.82 15.52 -2.64
N ASP A 94 -1.75 16.33 -2.65
CA ASP A 94 -1.33 17.10 -3.83
C ASP A 94 -0.88 16.17 -4.96
N THR A 95 -0.16 15.10 -4.62
CA THR A 95 0.26 14.03 -5.55
C THR A 95 -0.84 12.99 -5.81
N LYS A 96 -1.97 13.09 -5.11
CA LYS A 96 -3.09 12.13 -5.15
C LYS A 96 -2.71 10.70 -4.73
N LEU A 97 -1.59 10.52 -4.05
CA LEU A 97 -1.14 9.19 -3.56
C LEU A 97 -2.10 8.61 -2.51
N ASP A 98 -2.80 9.46 -1.75
CA ASP A 98 -3.84 9.07 -0.82
C ASP A 98 -5.01 8.31 -1.47
N ARG A 99 -5.12 8.32 -2.81
CA ARG A 99 -6.20 7.73 -3.61
C ARG A 99 -5.71 6.79 -4.71
N ARG A 100 -4.39 6.63 -4.88
CA ARG A 100 -3.84 5.75 -5.92
C ARG A 100 -3.62 4.35 -5.40
N VAL A 101 -3.98 3.38 -6.23
CA VAL A 101 -3.71 1.96 -6.00
C VAL A 101 -2.91 1.44 -7.20
N PHE A 102 -1.72 0.94 -6.94
CA PHE A 102 -0.77 0.50 -7.96
C PHE A 102 -0.91 -1.00 -8.18
N GLY A 103 -1.33 -1.41 -9.38
CA GLY A 103 -1.43 -2.81 -9.78
C GLY A 103 -0.16 -3.29 -10.47
N LEU A 104 0.55 -4.21 -9.85
CA LEU A 104 1.80 -4.78 -10.36
C LEU A 104 1.60 -6.22 -10.78
N TRP A 105 2.18 -6.59 -11.93
CA TRP A 105 2.08 -7.93 -12.51
C TRP A 105 3.38 -8.70 -12.34
N PHE A 106 3.28 -9.90 -11.77
CA PHE A 106 4.40 -10.81 -11.53
C PHE A 106 4.13 -12.13 -12.22
N LYS A 107 5.04 -12.58 -13.07
CA LYS A 107 4.90 -13.86 -13.77
C LYS A 107 4.72 -15.00 -12.78
N ALA A 108 3.68 -15.80 -12.96
CA ALA A 108 3.47 -17.02 -12.20
C ALA A 108 4.00 -18.21 -13.01
N ALA A 109 4.56 -19.20 -12.33
CA ALA A 109 5.01 -20.46 -12.91
C ALA A 109 4.31 -21.62 -12.20
N LEU A 110 3.68 -22.48 -12.97
CA LEU A 110 3.03 -23.69 -12.48
C LEU A 110 4.07 -24.80 -12.31
N ILE A 111 4.26 -25.30 -11.09
CA ILE A 111 5.30 -26.29 -10.77
C ILE A 111 4.73 -27.71 -10.88
N ALA A 112 3.75 -28.05 -10.04
CA ALA A 112 3.19 -29.38 -9.99
C ALA A 112 1.72 -29.35 -9.56
N TYR A 113 0.91 -30.23 -10.12
CA TYR A 113 -0.48 -30.46 -9.70
C TYR A 113 -0.61 -31.82 -9.03
N ASN A 114 -1.11 -31.84 -7.82
CA ASN A 114 -1.48 -33.04 -7.11
C ASN A 114 -2.99 -33.28 -7.32
N ALA A 115 -3.33 -34.30 -8.11
CA ALA A 115 -4.72 -34.61 -8.46
C ALA A 115 -5.53 -35.19 -7.29
N ASP A 116 -4.87 -35.81 -6.32
CA ASP A 116 -5.55 -36.42 -5.16
C ASP A 116 -5.96 -35.38 -4.13
N SER A 117 -5.12 -34.35 -3.92
CA SER A 117 -5.40 -33.24 -3.01
C SER A 117 -6.04 -32.04 -3.70
N GLU A 118 -6.11 -32.03 -5.03
CA GLU A 118 -6.54 -30.91 -5.86
C GLU A 118 -5.76 -29.62 -5.55
N ILE A 119 -4.44 -29.72 -5.41
CA ILE A 119 -3.55 -28.62 -5.13
C ILE A 119 -2.57 -28.40 -6.28
N TYR A 120 -2.46 -27.18 -6.75
CA TYR A 120 -1.41 -26.71 -7.66
C TYR A 120 -0.35 -25.92 -6.90
N SER A 121 0.92 -26.34 -7.00
CA SER A 121 2.06 -25.55 -6.51
C SER A 121 2.41 -24.48 -7.55
N VAL A 122 2.39 -23.22 -7.15
CA VAL A 122 2.64 -22.06 -8.03
C VAL A 122 3.76 -21.21 -7.46
N LYS A 123 4.74 -20.89 -8.29
CA LYS A 123 5.88 -20.05 -7.92
C LYS A 123 5.79 -18.66 -8.56
N CYS A 124 6.18 -17.64 -7.82
CA CYS A 124 6.42 -16.29 -8.34
C CYS A 124 7.92 -15.98 -8.21
N PRO A 125 8.70 -16.12 -9.29
CA PRO A 125 10.15 -15.92 -9.22
C PRO A 125 10.55 -14.44 -9.21
N THR A 126 9.62 -13.53 -9.47
CA THR A 126 9.94 -12.12 -9.66
C THR A 126 9.97 -11.36 -8.34
N ILE A 127 10.94 -10.50 -8.23
CA ILE A 127 11.24 -9.64 -7.10
C ILE A 127 11.18 -8.20 -7.60
N ILE A 128 10.64 -7.27 -6.82
CA ILE A 128 10.87 -5.85 -7.03
C ILE A 128 12.11 -5.49 -6.23
N GLU A 129 13.20 -5.22 -6.90
CA GLU A 129 14.34 -4.56 -6.26
C GLU A 129 13.94 -3.12 -6.00
N ALA A 130 13.81 -2.75 -4.72
CA ALA A 130 13.70 -1.34 -4.36
C ALA A 130 14.97 -0.61 -4.84
N PRO A 131 14.86 0.66 -5.24
CA PRO A 131 16.03 1.39 -5.71
C PRO A 131 17.12 1.36 -4.64
N TYR A 132 18.36 1.16 -5.06
CA TYR A 132 19.55 1.03 -4.21
C TYR A 132 19.79 2.17 -3.21
N SER A 133 18.95 3.18 -3.23
CA SER A 133 19.08 4.41 -2.43
C SER A 133 18.09 4.54 -1.28
N ILE A 134 17.11 3.62 -1.11
CA ILE A 134 16.17 3.69 0.03
C ILE A 134 16.71 2.85 1.18
N PRO A 135 17.10 3.46 2.31
CA PRO A 135 17.50 2.71 3.49
C PRO A 135 16.37 1.81 3.99
N ALA A 136 16.72 0.60 4.41
CA ALA A 136 15.75 -0.38 4.91
C ALA A 136 14.95 0.14 6.12
N VAL A 137 15.56 0.99 6.94
CA VAL A 137 14.93 1.57 8.13
C VAL A 137 13.80 2.55 7.79
N ASP A 138 13.82 3.14 6.60
CA ASP A 138 12.85 4.13 6.16
C ASP A 138 11.72 3.53 5.32
N CYS A 139 11.74 2.22 5.08
CA CYS A 139 10.76 1.52 4.27
C CYS A 139 10.10 0.38 5.05
N LEU A 140 8.78 0.29 4.98
CA LEU A 140 8.01 -0.74 5.68
C LEU A 140 6.93 -1.35 4.79
N ILE A 141 6.86 -2.68 4.79
CA ILE A 141 5.65 -3.41 4.41
C ILE A 141 5.01 -3.98 5.69
N PRO A 142 3.75 -3.62 6.01
CA PRO A 142 3.05 -4.21 7.15
C PRO A 142 3.02 -5.74 7.07
N SER A 143 3.08 -6.40 8.22
CA SER A 143 3.08 -7.87 8.27
C SER A 143 1.85 -8.43 7.58
N ASN A 144 2.07 -9.32 6.62
CA ASN A 144 1.04 -10.01 5.86
C ASN A 144 1.58 -11.36 5.34
N PRO A 145 0.72 -12.29 4.87
CA PRO A 145 1.18 -13.61 4.47
C PRO A 145 1.84 -13.69 3.09
N TYR A 146 1.78 -12.65 2.24
CA TYR A 146 2.11 -12.78 0.82
C TYR A 146 3.36 -12.03 0.38
N VAL A 147 3.66 -10.88 0.97
CA VAL A 147 4.81 -10.06 0.58
C VAL A 147 5.58 -9.59 1.80
N TYR A 148 6.88 -9.38 1.64
CA TYR A 148 7.74 -8.86 2.71
C TYR A 148 8.87 -8.01 2.14
N LEU A 149 9.46 -7.18 3.00
CA LEU A 149 10.72 -6.52 2.73
C LEU A 149 11.87 -7.40 3.24
N ALA A 150 12.87 -7.56 2.41
CA ALA A 150 14.15 -8.11 2.84
C ALA A 150 15.22 -7.05 2.69
N ASP A 151 16.06 -6.98 3.71
CA ASP A 151 17.27 -6.17 3.65
C ASP A 151 18.32 -6.91 2.84
N SER A 152 18.94 -6.21 1.92
CA SER A 152 20.13 -6.68 1.25
C SER A 152 21.27 -5.71 1.48
N ILE A 153 22.50 -6.23 1.61
CA ILE A 153 23.70 -5.41 1.66
C ILE A 153 24.39 -5.58 0.31
N ARG A 154 24.39 -4.52 -0.50
CA ARG A 154 25.16 -4.47 -1.75
C ARG A 154 26.06 -3.26 -1.72
N GLY A 155 27.37 -3.47 -1.95
CA GLY A 155 28.34 -2.37 -1.98
C GLY A 155 28.46 -1.57 -0.68
N GLY A 156 28.17 -2.18 0.48
CA GLY A 156 28.20 -1.51 1.79
C GLY A 156 26.93 -0.73 2.15
N TYR A 157 25.92 -0.70 1.29
CA TYR A 157 24.64 -0.04 1.55
C TYR A 157 23.55 -1.06 1.87
N ARG A 158 22.75 -0.79 2.90
CA ARG A 158 21.50 -1.52 3.16
C ARG A 158 20.42 -0.99 2.25
N THR A 159 19.86 -1.88 1.44
CA THR A 159 18.72 -1.59 0.58
C THR A 159 17.58 -2.54 0.90
N SER A 160 16.35 -2.07 0.74
CA SER A 160 15.17 -2.91 0.87
C SER A 160 14.75 -3.44 -0.50
N SER A 161 14.35 -4.69 -0.54
CA SER A 161 13.74 -5.30 -1.72
C SER A 161 12.42 -5.95 -1.35
N ILE A 162 11.42 -5.86 -2.23
CA ILE A 162 10.09 -6.44 -2.02
C ILE A 162 10.08 -7.85 -2.60
N PHE A 163 9.76 -8.82 -1.76
CA PHE A 163 9.70 -10.22 -2.12
C PHE A 163 8.30 -10.80 -1.90
N MET A 164 7.95 -11.79 -2.72
CA MET A 164 6.80 -12.66 -2.46
C MET A 164 7.18 -13.71 -1.43
N LYS A 165 6.27 -13.97 -0.45
CA LYS A 165 6.47 -14.97 0.61
C LYS A 165 6.15 -16.41 0.18
N PHE A 166 6.11 -16.69 -1.10
CA PHE A 166 5.89 -18.04 -1.60
C PHE A 166 7.20 -18.83 -1.52
N ASN A 167 7.52 -19.34 -0.34
CA ASN A 167 8.67 -20.19 -0.14
C ASN A 167 8.22 -21.45 0.65
N PRO A 168 8.29 -22.64 0.04
CA PRO A 168 8.80 -22.84 -1.32
C PRO A 168 7.83 -22.41 -2.44
N ASP A 169 6.53 -22.63 -2.31
CA ASP A 169 5.55 -22.40 -3.36
C ASP A 169 4.19 -21.97 -2.78
N PHE A 170 3.38 -21.28 -3.58
CA PHE A 170 1.99 -21.01 -3.25
C PHE A 170 1.14 -22.25 -3.54
N GLU A 171 0.44 -22.76 -2.54
CA GLU A 171 -0.50 -23.87 -2.67
C GLU A 171 -1.88 -23.34 -3.07
N TRP A 172 -2.21 -23.50 -4.34
CA TRP A 172 -3.51 -23.12 -4.87
C TRP A 172 -4.44 -24.32 -4.94
N LYS A 173 -5.47 -24.33 -4.07
CA LYS A 173 -6.51 -25.36 -4.10
C LYS A 173 -7.41 -25.13 -5.29
N VAL A 174 -7.44 -26.06 -6.24
CA VAL A 174 -8.14 -25.91 -7.53
C VAL A 174 -8.54 -27.24 -8.14
N GLY A 175 -9.78 -27.34 -8.59
CA GLY A 175 -10.28 -28.56 -9.27
C GLY A 175 -9.58 -28.81 -10.60
N ARG A 176 -9.57 -30.10 -11.03
CA ARG A 176 -8.81 -30.57 -12.19
C ARG A 176 -9.05 -29.78 -13.47
N ASN A 177 -10.31 -29.43 -13.79
CA ASN A 177 -10.65 -28.75 -15.04
C ASN A 177 -10.04 -27.33 -15.08
N GLU A 178 -10.12 -26.61 -13.97
CA GLU A 178 -9.57 -25.27 -13.85
C GLU A 178 -8.03 -25.31 -13.83
N ALA A 179 -7.43 -26.30 -13.16
CA ALA A 179 -5.99 -26.55 -13.19
C ALA A 179 -5.48 -26.80 -14.63
N GLN A 180 -6.21 -27.58 -15.42
CA GLN A 180 -5.90 -27.82 -16.84
C GLN A 180 -6.03 -26.54 -17.68
N SER A 181 -7.08 -25.73 -17.42
CA SER A 181 -7.25 -24.43 -18.08
C SER A 181 -6.10 -23.49 -17.76
N ALA A 182 -5.68 -23.39 -16.51
CA ALA A 182 -4.53 -22.61 -16.11
C ALA A 182 -3.24 -23.09 -16.77
N LYS A 183 -3.03 -24.39 -16.85
CA LYS A 183 -1.86 -25.00 -17.52
C LYS A 183 -1.82 -24.67 -19.02
N GLY A 184 -2.96 -24.76 -19.69
CA GLY A 184 -3.09 -24.40 -21.11
C GLY A 184 -2.79 -22.91 -21.39
N ASN A 185 -2.91 -22.06 -20.37
CA ASN A 185 -2.68 -20.61 -20.45
C ASN A 185 -1.47 -20.12 -19.64
N GLU A 186 -0.54 -20.99 -19.27
CA GLU A 186 0.58 -20.69 -18.37
C GLU A 186 1.43 -19.50 -18.86
N SER A 187 1.58 -19.29 -20.16
CA SER A 187 2.28 -18.14 -20.72
C SER A 187 1.66 -16.80 -20.34
N ASN A 188 0.36 -16.78 -20.02
CA ASN A 188 -0.40 -15.58 -19.63
C ASN A 188 -0.80 -15.59 -18.15
N LEU A 189 -0.22 -16.48 -17.35
CA LEU A 189 -0.53 -16.61 -15.93
C LEU A 189 0.36 -15.65 -15.10
N PHE A 190 -0.30 -14.79 -14.32
CA PHE A 190 0.37 -13.78 -13.50
C PHE A 190 -0.28 -13.68 -12.13
N PHE A 191 0.51 -13.34 -11.12
CA PHE A 191 0.01 -12.70 -9.92
C PHE A 191 -0.12 -11.21 -10.17
N LYS A 192 -1.29 -10.64 -9.89
CA LYS A 192 -1.51 -9.19 -9.82
C LYS A 192 -1.64 -8.80 -8.35
N ILE A 193 -0.86 -7.82 -7.92
CA ILE A 193 -0.89 -7.32 -6.54
C ILE A 193 -1.15 -5.82 -6.59
N HIS A 194 -2.10 -5.37 -5.78
CA HIS A 194 -2.37 -3.96 -5.61
C HIS A 194 -1.67 -3.43 -4.36
N PHE A 195 -0.97 -2.31 -4.52
CA PHE A 195 -0.28 -1.60 -3.45
C PHE A 195 -0.81 -0.18 -3.28
N VAL A 196 -0.81 0.30 -2.04
CA VAL A 196 -0.94 1.71 -1.69
C VAL A 196 0.37 2.16 -1.08
N VAL A 197 0.82 3.36 -1.45
CA VAL A 197 2.00 4.01 -0.89
C VAL A 197 1.55 5.08 0.09
N ASN A 198 2.17 5.12 1.25
CA ASN A 198 1.90 6.12 2.28
C ASN A 198 3.20 6.63 2.90
N LEU A 199 3.20 7.91 3.29
CA LEU A 199 4.28 8.57 4.02
C LEU A 199 3.76 8.94 5.40
N MET A 200 4.53 8.65 6.44
CA MET A 200 4.12 8.98 7.80
C MET A 200 5.29 9.32 8.70
N GLN A 201 5.00 10.14 9.71
CA GLN A 201 5.88 10.35 10.85
C GLN A 201 5.78 9.13 11.77
N GLU A 202 6.92 8.59 12.23
CA GLU A 202 6.96 7.39 13.06
C GLU A 202 7.72 7.66 14.38
N GLY A 203 7.21 7.08 15.47
CA GLY A 203 7.88 7.11 16.77
C GLY A 203 7.86 8.45 17.51
N SER A 204 8.73 8.58 18.52
CA SER A 204 8.83 9.74 19.41
C SER A 204 9.84 10.80 18.97
N THR A 205 10.62 10.51 17.95
CA THR A 205 11.62 11.42 17.35
C THR A 205 11.15 11.89 15.99
N ILE A 206 11.85 12.84 15.36
CA ILE A 206 11.60 13.24 13.97
C ILE A 206 12.15 12.14 13.07
N HIS A 207 11.24 11.26 12.64
CA HIS A 207 11.55 10.13 11.75
C HIS A 207 10.37 9.91 10.80
N GLY A 208 10.68 9.73 9.54
CA GLY A 208 9.69 9.46 8.50
C GLY A 208 9.79 8.02 8.00
N GLN A 209 8.67 7.46 7.59
CA GLN A 209 8.60 6.12 7.06
C GLN A 209 7.75 6.07 5.79
N LEU A 210 8.31 5.45 4.75
CA LEU A 210 7.62 5.08 3.52
C LEU A 210 6.94 3.72 3.73
N LYS A 211 5.62 3.70 3.75
CA LYS A 211 4.84 2.45 3.86
C LYS A 211 4.35 2.00 2.50
N ILE A 212 4.61 0.75 2.16
CA ILE A 212 4.11 0.06 0.97
C ILE A 212 3.10 -0.97 1.45
N ILE A 213 1.82 -0.70 1.24
CA ILE A 213 0.72 -1.46 1.83
C ILE A 213 0.08 -2.33 0.75
N PRO A 214 0.30 -3.65 0.74
CA PRO A 214 -0.42 -4.54 -0.16
C PRO A 214 -1.89 -4.61 0.25
N LYS A 215 -2.79 -4.52 -0.73
CA LYS A 215 -4.25 -4.50 -0.53
C LYS A 215 -4.92 -5.81 -0.92
N ASP A 216 -4.55 -6.33 -2.06
CA ASP A 216 -5.02 -7.63 -2.53
C ASP A 216 -4.00 -8.29 -3.45
N ILE A 217 -4.17 -9.58 -3.65
CA ILE A 217 -3.40 -10.38 -4.60
C ILE A 217 -4.35 -11.31 -5.34
N ALA A 218 -4.13 -11.47 -6.63
CA ALA A 218 -4.90 -12.38 -7.46
C ALA A 218 -3.99 -13.15 -8.43
N LEU A 219 -4.35 -14.40 -8.72
CA LEU A 219 -3.79 -15.21 -9.81
C LEU A 219 -4.69 -15.06 -11.03
N ILE A 220 -4.18 -14.49 -12.11
CA ILE A 220 -4.98 -14.03 -13.24
C ILE A 220 -4.39 -14.51 -14.56
N ASN A 221 -5.24 -14.85 -15.51
CA ASN A 221 -4.86 -14.92 -16.91
C ASN A 221 -4.89 -13.50 -17.51
N LYS A 222 -3.72 -12.95 -17.79
CA LYS A 222 -3.58 -11.56 -18.29
C LYS A 222 -4.18 -11.34 -19.68
N SER A 223 -4.33 -12.41 -20.50
CA SER A 223 -4.86 -12.27 -21.86
C SER A 223 -6.36 -12.00 -21.92
N ASN A 224 -7.11 -12.47 -20.93
CA ASN A 224 -8.58 -12.34 -20.87
C ASN A 224 -9.11 -11.84 -19.52
N ASN A 225 -8.22 -11.47 -18.60
CA ASN A 225 -8.52 -11.02 -17.24
C ASN A 225 -9.30 -12.05 -16.39
N TYR A 226 -9.25 -13.33 -16.74
CA TYR A 226 -9.89 -14.37 -15.94
C TYR A 226 -9.14 -14.55 -14.62
N VAL A 227 -9.87 -14.42 -13.50
CA VAL A 227 -9.32 -14.53 -12.14
C VAL A 227 -9.49 -15.97 -11.66
N PHE A 228 -8.38 -16.70 -11.53
CA PHE A 228 -8.36 -18.05 -11.00
C PHE A 228 -8.47 -18.06 -9.48
N TRP A 229 -7.83 -17.11 -8.82
CA TRP A 229 -7.84 -16.98 -7.37
C TRP A 229 -7.59 -15.51 -6.97
N LYS A 230 -8.23 -15.08 -5.89
CA LYS A 230 -8.06 -13.75 -5.33
C LYS A 230 -8.24 -13.75 -3.81
N THR A 231 -7.47 -12.91 -3.12
CA THR A 231 -7.69 -12.62 -1.70
C THR A 231 -7.34 -11.16 -1.37
N GLU A 232 -8.04 -10.62 -0.37
CA GLU A 232 -7.70 -9.33 0.24
C GLU A 232 -6.62 -9.53 1.31
N ILE A 233 -5.71 -8.56 1.41
CA ILE A 233 -4.64 -8.53 2.40
C ILE A 233 -5.08 -7.54 3.49
N LYS A 234 -5.37 -8.09 4.67
CA LYS A 234 -5.82 -7.34 5.85
C LYS A 234 -4.65 -6.90 6.72
#